data_3ae9ffde3b2685805d6c66ac7004e140
#
_entry.id   3ae9ffde3b2685805d6c66ac7004e140
#
_cell.length_a   1.000
_cell.length_b   1.000
_cell.length_c   1.000
_cell.angle_alpha   90.00
_cell.angle_beta   90.00
_cell.angle_gamma   90.00
#
_symmetry.space_group_name_H-M   'P 1'
#
loop_
_entity.id
_entity.type
_entity.pdbx_description
1 polymer ?
#
loop_
_entity_poly.entity_id
_entity_poly.type
_entity_poly.pdbx_seq_one_letter_code
_entity_poly.pdbx_strand_id
1 'polypeptide(L)'
;MDLAELARQTAREIAEGKAVIFLGVGASVGTESERIEGKGVLSSGELTRAIAEHFGVDLQYDGGGELVSTLRGVASRAVLKRGPSTVKRFVIKRIRSGCGKPLRVHRALARVAPTIVMTTNYDDLYETAMQEAGKDCRRIVQSSDLVGLPLNRPRMLKLHGDKEQPHEIELTGSDYMAWRKRAAGLQAEVVAALQKHVCVRRLQRARRELGRRTKDHLREP
;
A
#
# COMPACT_ATOMS: atom_id res chain seq x y z
N MET A 1 -12.68 25.87 -0.50
CA MET A 1 -13.52 24.67 -0.34
C MET A 1 -13.23 24.09 1.04
N ASP A 2 -14.26 23.96 1.84
CA ASP A 2 -14.14 23.36 3.19
C ASP A 2 -13.83 21.86 3.07
N LEU A 3 -13.10 21.32 4.06
CA LEU A 3 -12.72 19.91 4.10
C LEU A 3 -13.95 18.97 4.08
N ALA A 4 -15.05 19.39 4.73
CA ALA A 4 -16.28 18.62 4.73
C ALA A 4 -16.98 18.63 3.36
N GLU A 5 -16.91 19.72 2.61
CA GLU A 5 -17.43 19.80 1.26
C GLU A 5 -16.61 18.93 0.30
N LEU A 6 -15.26 19.00 0.41
CA LEU A 6 -14.38 18.12 -0.36
C LEU A 6 -14.66 16.63 -0.08
N ALA A 7 -14.88 16.28 1.18
CA ALA A 7 -15.19 14.89 1.55
C ALA A 7 -16.54 14.43 0.98
N ARG A 8 -17.59 15.29 1.01
CA ARG A 8 -18.89 15.00 0.41
C ARG A 8 -18.79 14.82 -1.12
N GLN A 9 -18.09 15.74 -1.78
CA GLN A 9 -17.87 15.64 -3.23
C GLN A 9 -17.12 14.36 -3.59
N THR A 10 -16.02 14.05 -2.88
CA THR A 10 -15.26 12.81 -3.08
C THR A 10 -16.13 11.58 -2.89
N ALA A 11 -16.97 11.54 -1.86
CA ALA A 11 -17.88 10.43 -1.61
C ALA A 11 -18.90 10.24 -2.76
N ARG A 12 -19.43 11.33 -3.33
CA ARG A 12 -20.31 11.28 -4.50
C ARG A 12 -19.58 10.73 -5.73
N GLU A 13 -18.39 11.24 -6.06
CA GLU A 13 -17.59 10.76 -7.19
C GLU A 13 -17.27 9.26 -7.08
N ILE A 14 -17.00 8.77 -5.86
CA ILE A 14 -16.79 7.35 -5.60
C ILE A 14 -18.10 6.56 -5.84
N ALA A 15 -19.22 7.03 -5.28
CA ALA A 15 -20.51 6.35 -5.40
C ALA A 15 -21.02 6.30 -6.85
N GLU A 16 -20.72 7.33 -7.65
CA GLU A 16 -21.04 7.40 -9.08
C GLU A 16 -20.06 6.64 -9.98
N GLY A 17 -19.06 5.97 -9.40
CA GLY A 17 -18.04 5.24 -10.13
C GLY A 17 -17.07 6.12 -10.93
N LYS A 18 -17.02 7.43 -10.62
CA LYS A 18 -16.17 8.44 -11.28
C LYS A 18 -14.81 8.62 -10.61
N ALA A 19 -14.55 7.93 -9.50
CA ALA A 19 -13.29 8.04 -8.76
C ALA A 19 -12.56 6.70 -8.69
N VAL A 20 -11.25 6.76 -8.88
CA VAL A 20 -10.30 5.69 -8.58
C VAL A 20 -9.68 5.95 -7.22
N ILE A 21 -9.67 4.94 -6.37
CA ILE A 21 -9.01 5.02 -5.07
C ILE A 21 -7.61 4.44 -5.16
N PHE A 22 -6.61 5.20 -4.74
CA PHE A 22 -5.23 4.71 -4.64
C PHE A 22 -4.86 4.50 -3.15
N LEU A 23 -4.65 3.24 -2.77
CA LEU A 23 -4.23 2.86 -1.42
C LEU A 23 -2.73 2.59 -1.39
N GLY A 24 -2.01 3.38 -0.61
CA GLY A 24 -0.61 3.09 -0.24
C GLY A 24 -0.53 2.47 1.15
N VAL A 25 0.68 2.11 1.59
CA VAL A 25 0.95 1.48 2.89
C VAL A 25 0.37 2.27 4.08
N GLY A 26 0.25 3.59 3.95
CA GLY A 26 -0.38 4.43 4.98
C GLY A 26 -1.84 4.11 5.27
N ALA A 27 -2.55 3.48 4.33
CA ALA A 27 -3.91 2.99 4.57
C ALA A 27 -3.93 1.72 5.42
N SER A 28 -2.85 0.94 5.40
CA SER A 28 -2.75 -0.37 6.05
C SER A 28 -1.96 -0.36 7.36
N VAL A 29 -1.14 0.66 7.64
CA VAL A 29 -0.35 0.76 8.88
C VAL A 29 -1.25 0.98 10.09
N GLY A 30 -2.36 1.69 9.94
CA GLY A 30 -3.28 2.00 11.02
C GLY A 30 -2.90 3.19 11.87
N THR A 31 -3.81 3.60 12.73
CA THR A 31 -3.59 4.55 13.82
C THR A 31 -2.87 3.88 14.97
N GLU A 32 -2.35 4.63 15.92
CA GLU A 32 -1.70 4.07 17.11
C GLU A 32 -2.64 3.15 17.89
N SER A 33 -3.90 3.54 18.09
CA SER A 33 -4.88 2.70 18.79
C SER A 33 -5.20 1.40 18.04
N GLU A 34 -5.31 1.45 16.69
CA GLU A 34 -5.51 0.25 15.89
C GLU A 34 -4.30 -0.69 15.95
N ARG A 35 -3.08 -0.15 16.04
CA ARG A 35 -1.84 -0.95 16.18
C ARG A 35 -1.72 -1.61 17.56
N ILE A 36 -2.12 -0.91 18.63
CA ILE A 36 -2.19 -1.49 20.00
C ILE A 36 -3.13 -2.69 20.01
N GLU A 37 -4.22 -2.64 19.23
CA GLU A 37 -5.16 -3.75 19.08
C GLU A 37 -4.66 -4.87 18.12
N GLY A 38 -3.42 -4.82 17.69
CA GLY A 38 -2.83 -5.80 16.76
C GLY A 38 -3.38 -5.72 15.33
N LYS A 39 -3.90 -4.57 14.92
CA LYS A 39 -4.42 -4.31 13.57
C LYS A 39 -3.37 -3.63 12.69
N GLY A 40 -3.56 -3.76 11.37
CA GLY A 40 -2.69 -3.16 10.37
C GLY A 40 -1.46 -3.99 10.03
N VAL A 41 -0.56 -3.39 9.26
CA VAL A 41 0.68 -4.02 8.79
C VAL A 41 1.89 -3.14 9.11
N LEU A 42 3.08 -3.70 8.92
CA LEU A 42 4.33 -2.94 9.03
C LEU A 42 4.37 -1.78 8.03
N SER A 43 4.84 -0.62 8.49
CA SER A 43 5.21 0.47 7.59
C SER A 43 6.40 0.09 6.72
N SER A 44 6.62 0.84 5.63
CA SER A 44 7.81 0.63 4.78
C SER A 44 9.12 0.73 5.56
N GLY A 45 9.21 1.65 6.53
CA GLY A 45 10.40 1.81 7.37
C GLY A 45 10.62 0.62 8.32
N GLU A 46 9.55 0.11 8.94
CA GLU A 46 9.62 -1.08 9.80
C GLU A 46 10.01 -2.32 9.00
N LEU A 47 9.44 -2.50 7.82
CA LEU A 47 9.79 -3.61 6.93
C LEU A 47 11.25 -3.49 6.45
N THR A 48 11.71 -2.27 6.14
CA THR A 48 13.10 -2.00 5.76
C THR A 48 14.06 -2.41 6.87
N ARG A 49 13.78 -2.03 8.13
CA ARG A 49 14.58 -2.41 9.29
C ARG A 49 14.57 -3.93 9.52
N ALA A 50 13.41 -4.56 9.41
CA ALA A 50 13.29 -6.01 9.57
C ALA A 50 14.09 -6.82 8.53
N ILE A 51 14.12 -6.36 7.26
CA ILE A 51 14.95 -6.97 6.22
C ILE A 51 16.43 -6.74 6.53
N ALA A 52 16.82 -5.54 6.90
CA ALA A 52 18.20 -5.19 7.19
C ALA A 52 18.76 -6.03 8.35
N GLU A 53 18.03 -6.10 9.45
CA GLU A 53 18.39 -6.91 10.62
C GLU A 53 18.52 -8.40 10.27
N HIS A 54 17.51 -8.98 9.62
CA HIS A 54 17.49 -10.40 9.33
C HIS A 54 18.58 -10.85 8.34
N PHE A 55 18.93 -10.01 7.36
CA PHE A 55 19.90 -10.35 6.33
C PHE A 55 21.28 -9.70 6.54
N GLY A 56 21.50 -8.99 7.63
CA GLY A 56 22.73 -8.29 7.93
C GLY A 56 23.08 -7.24 6.88
N VAL A 57 22.10 -6.40 6.51
CA VAL A 57 22.28 -5.29 5.57
C VAL A 57 22.36 -3.98 6.33
N ASP A 58 23.42 -3.20 6.11
CA ASP A 58 23.60 -1.93 6.80
C ASP A 58 22.54 -0.91 6.38
N LEU A 59 22.04 -0.17 7.38
CA LEU A 59 21.11 0.94 7.20
C LEU A 59 21.86 2.27 7.22
N GLN A 60 21.40 3.18 6.40
CA GLN A 60 21.89 4.56 6.38
C GLN A 60 20.87 5.48 7.03
N TYR A 61 21.36 6.39 7.86
CA TYR A 61 20.58 7.42 8.54
C TYR A 61 21.15 8.80 8.18
N ASP A 62 20.32 9.83 8.17
CA ASP A 62 20.75 11.21 8.02
C ASP A 62 21.34 11.77 9.33
N GLY A 63 21.83 13.02 9.27
CA GLY A 63 22.38 13.70 10.45
C GLY A 63 21.36 13.95 11.57
N GLY A 64 20.07 13.78 11.33
CA GLY A 64 18.98 13.85 12.30
C GLY A 64 18.52 12.48 12.83
N GLY A 65 19.17 11.39 12.39
CA GLY A 65 18.82 10.02 12.78
C GLY A 65 17.60 9.47 12.03
N GLU A 66 17.13 10.12 10.96
CA GLU A 66 16.06 9.58 10.12
C GLU A 66 16.60 8.53 9.12
N LEU A 67 15.82 7.46 8.90
CA LEU A 67 16.18 6.38 7.98
C LEU A 67 16.17 6.88 6.52
N VAL A 68 17.36 6.92 5.89
CA VAL A 68 17.55 7.28 4.48
C VAL A 68 17.43 6.05 3.57
N SER A 69 17.83 4.87 4.06
CA SER A 69 17.74 3.63 3.29
C SER A 69 16.32 3.32 2.87
N THR A 70 16.11 3.12 1.57
CA THR A 70 14.81 2.74 1.02
C THR A 70 14.57 1.24 1.12
N LEU A 71 13.30 0.82 1.21
CA LEU A 71 12.90 -0.60 1.17
C LEU A 71 13.53 -1.32 -0.03
N ARG A 72 13.42 -0.71 -1.22
CA ARG A 72 13.97 -1.27 -2.45
C ARG A 72 15.48 -1.45 -2.41
N GLY A 73 16.21 -0.45 -1.90
CA GLY A 73 17.67 -0.51 -1.80
C GLY A 73 18.13 -1.60 -0.83
N VAL A 74 17.51 -1.71 0.34
CA VAL A 74 17.84 -2.73 1.34
C VAL A 74 17.47 -4.12 0.83
N ALA A 75 16.30 -4.28 0.21
CA ALA A 75 15.88 -5.54 -0.37
C ALA A 75 16.81 -6.00 -1.49
N SER A 76 17.26 -5.08 -2.37
CA SER A 76 18.21 -5.41 -3.42
C SER A 76 19.54 -5.93 -2.85
N ARG A 77 20.07 -5.31 -1.79
CA ARG A 77 21.28 -5.78 -1.11
C ARG A 77 21.08 -7.13 -0.41
N ALA A 78 19.92 -7.35 0.19
CA ALA A 78 19.55 -8.64 0.79
C ALA A 78 19.47 -9.75 -0.28
N VAL A 79 18.89 -9.44 -1.44
CA VAL A 79 18.80 -10.38 -2.58
C VAL A 79 20.19 -10.77 -3.10
N LEU A 80 21.13 -9.84 -3.19
CA LEU A 80 22.53 -10.16 -3.56
C LEU A 80 23.20 -11.11 -2.56
N LYS A 81 22.84 -11.02 -1.26
CA LYS A 81 23.40 -11.89 -0.22
C LYS A 81 22.73 -13.27 -0.15
N ARG A 82 21.44 -13.39 -0.38
CA ARG A 82 20.64 -14.59 -0.04
C ARG A 82 19.69 -15.09 -1.13
N GLY A 83 19.68 -14.44 -2.28
CA GLY A 83 18.82 -14.75 -3.42
C GLY A 83 17.38 -14.23 -3.27
N PRO A 84 16.68 -14.04 -4.42
CA PRO A 84 15.38 -13.39 -4.45
C PRO A 84 14.29 -14.18 -3.73
N SER A 85 14.23 -15.50 -3.93
CA SER A 85 13.19 -16.35 -3.31
C SER A 85 13.23 -16.33 -1.79
N THR A 86 14.44 -16.30 -1.19
CA THR A 86 14.61 -16.25 0.27
C THR A 86 14.11 -14.94 0.84
N VAL A 87 14.48 -13.82 0.19
CA VAL A 87 14.08 -12.48 0.65
C VAL A 87 12.57 -12.27 0.47
N LYS A 88 12.02 -12.64 -0.67
CA LYS A 88 10.57 -12.53 -0.94
C LYS A 88 9.74 -13.37 0.06
N ARG A 89 10.15 -14.60 0.35
CA ARG A 89 9.49 -15.43 1.38
C ARG A 89 9.54 -14.80 2.78
N PHE A 90 10.68 -14.23 3.16
CA PHE A 90 10.79 -13.50 4.43
C PHE A 90 9.82 -12.32 4.49
N VAL A 91 9.78 -11.49 3.45
CA VAL A 91 8.86 -10.34 3.37
C VAL A 91 7.41 -10.79 3.49
N ILE A 92 7.00 -11.80 2.73
CA ILE A 92 5.62 -12.32 2.80
C ILE A 92 5.30 -12.88 4.19
N LYS A 93 6.22 -13.61 4.81
CA LYS A 93 6.04 -14.10 6.19
C LYS A 93 5.83 -12.93 7.17
N ARG A 94 6.59 -11.85 7.03
CA ARG A 94 6.46 -10.65 7.88
C ARG A 94 5.13 -9.92 7.65
N ILE A 95 4.67 -9.85 6.41
CA ILE A 95 3.37 -9.26 6.05
C ILE A 95 2.25 -10.12 6.63
N ARG A 96 2.26 -11.43 6.43
CA ARG A 96 1.23 -12.34 6.95
C ARG A 96 1.14 -12.34 8.48
N SER A 97 2.27 -12.32 9.16
CA SER A 97 2.29 -12.26 10.63
C SER A 97 1.83 -10.91 11.20
N GLY A 98 1.90 -9.84 10.40
CA GLY A 98 1.44 -8.50 10.76
C GLY A 98 0.07 -8.14 10.17
N CYS A 99 -0.53 -9.00 9.33
CA CYS A 99 -1.88 -8.79 8.79
C CYS A 99 -2.91 -9.04 9.89
N GLY A 100 -3.26 -7.97 10.55
CA GLY A 100 -4.38 -7.94 11.48
C GLY A 100 -5.72 -7.81 10.76
N LYS A 101 -6.73 -7.41 11.51
CA LYS A 101 -8.07 -7.13 10.97
C LYS A 101 -8.06 -5.85 10.12
N PRO A 102 -9.01 -5.73 9.16
CA PRO A 102 -9.19 -4.51 8.38
C PRO A 102 -9.35 -3.28 9.27
N LEU A 103 -8.71 -2.18 8.85
CA LEU A 103 -8.78 -0.90 9.54
C LEU A 103 -10.08 -0.16 9.21
N ARG A 104 -10.38 0.90 9.97
CA ARG A 104 -11.58 1.74 9.74
C ARG A 104 -11.66 2.27 8.31
N VAL A 105 -10.54 2.63 7.70
CA VAL A 105 -10.48 3.11 6.31
C VAL A 105 -10.89 2.03 5.31
N HIS A 106 -10.44 0.79 5.51
CA HIS A 106 -10.81 -0.32 4.62
C HIS A 106 -12.31 -0.62 4.70
N ARG A 107 -12.88 -0.66 5.92
CA ARG A 107 -14.33 -0.85 6.13
C ARG A 107 -15.16 0.30 5.58
N ALA A 108 -14.69 1.54 5.71
CA ALA A 108 -15.37 2.70 5.13
C ALA A 108 -15.42 2.61 3.61
N LEU A 109 -14.30 2.27 2.96
CA LEU A 109 -14.24 2.08 1.52
C LEU A 109 -15.05 0.87 1.05
N ALA A 110 -15.06 -0.23 1.79
CA ALA A 110 -15.86 -1.40 1.47
C ALA A 110 -17.37 -1.11 1.50
N ARG A 111 -17.85 -0.22 2.38
CA ARG A 111 -19.26 0.21 2.39
C ARG A 111 -19.66 0.91 1.09
N VAL A 112 -18.79 1.77 0.57
CA VAL A 112 -19.03 2.51 -0.70
C VAL A 112 -18.78 1.59 -1.90
N ALA A 113 -17.83 0.65 -1.81
CA ALA A 113 -17.42 -0.29 -2.85
C ALA A 113 -17.04 0.40 -4.17
N PRO A 114 -15.98 1.22 -4.20
CA PRO A 114 -15.53 1.85 -5.43
C PRO A 114 -15.25 0.82 -6.51
N THR A 115 -15.59 1.15 -7.76
CA THR A 115 -15.44 0.23 -8.90
C THR A 115 -13.97 -0.12 -9.15
N ILE A 116 -13.05 0.83 -8.91
CA ILE A 116 -11.62 0.61 -9.11
C ILE A 116 -10.86 1.08 -7.87
N VAL A 117 -10.13 0.14 -7.26
CA VAL A 117 -9.12 0.44 -6.25
C VAL A 117 -7.76 0.03 -6.79
N MET A 118 -6.76 0.89 -6.67
CA MET A 118 -5.37 0.59 -6.99
C MET A 118 -4.54 0.54 -5.72
N THR A 119 -3.57 -0.34 -5.65
CA THR A 119 -2.68 -0.41 -4.49
C THR A 119 -1.27 -0.85 -4.85
N THR A 120 -0.31 -0.37 -4.06
CA THR A 120 1.06 -0.90 -4.02
C THR A 120 1.28 -1.81 -2.82
N ASN A 121 0.24 -2.05 -2.01
CA ASN A 121 0.33 -2.90 -0.82
C ASN A 121 0.24 -4.38 -1.19
N TYR A 122 0.97 -5.20 -0.45
CA TYR A 122 0.95 -6.65 -0.62
C TYR A 122 -0.16 -7.33 0.21
N ASP A 123 -0.71 -6.64 1.23
CA ASP A 123 -1.75 -7.14 2.14
C ASP A 123 -3.11 -7.29 1.43
N ASP A 124 -4.06 -7.92 2.12
CA ASP A 124 -5.44 -8.17 1.67
C ASP A 124 -6.49 -7.51 2.57
N LEU A 125 -6.12 -6.45 3.31
CA LEU A 125 -7.01 -5.83 4.29
C LEU A 125 -8.25 -5.22 3.66
N TYR A 126 -8.14 -4.66 2.46
CA TYR A 126 -9.31 -4.13 1.75
C TYR A 126 -10.23 -5.26 1.24
N GLU A 127 -9.66 -6.30 0.64
CA GLU A 127 -10.42 -7.47 0.17
C GLU A 127 -11.15 -8.15 1.32
N THR A 128 -10.49 -8.30 2.47
CA THR A 128 -11.11 -8.82 3.69
C THR A 128 -12.26 -7.93 4.17
N ALA A 129 -12.10 -6.60 4.12
CA ALA A 129 -13.18 -5.67 4.46
C ALA A 129 -14.37 -5.76 3.50
N MET A 130 -14.12 -6.00 2.20
CA MET A 130 -15.17 -6.24 1.21
C MET A 130 -15.94 -7.53 1.53
N GLN A 131 -15.26 -8.62 1.87
CA GLN A 131 -15.87 -9.88 2.29
C GLN A 131 -16.69 -9.73 3.58
N GLU A 132 -16.15 -9.02 4.60
CA GLU A 132 -16.88 -8.69 5.83
C GLU A 132 -18.17 -7.88 5.55
N ALA A 133 -18.17 -7.08 4.48
CA ALA A 133 -19.34 -6.30 4.03
C ALA A 133 -20.29 -7.09 3.10
N GLY A 134 -20.06 -8.39 2.87
CA GLY A 134 -20.85 -9.21 1.94
C GLY A 134 -20.70 -8.82 0.47
N LYS A 135 -19.58 -8.18 0.11
CA LYS A 135 -19.32 -7.69 -1.25
C LYS A 135 -18.12 -8.43 -1.87
N ASP A 136 -18.21 -8.66 -3.18
CA ASP A 136 -17.11 -9.23 -3.95
C ASP A 136 -16.18 -8.13 -4.49
N CYS A 137 -14.87 -8.41 -4.51
CA CYS A 137 -13.86 -7.55 -5.10
C CYS A 137 -12.84 -8.41 -5.87
N ARG A 138 -12.82 -8.26 -7.18
CA ARG A 138 -11.88 -9.04 -8.01
C ARG A 138 -10.46 -8.49 -7.85
N ARG A 139 -9.57 -9.34 -7.38
CA ARG A 139 -8.14 -9.05 -7.29
C ARG A 139 -7.45 -9.26 -8.64
N ILE A 140 -6.69 -8.26 -9.10
CA ILE A 140 -5.94 -8.24 -10.35
C ILE A 140 -4.46 -8.01 -9.99
N VAL A 141 -3.62 -9.00 -10.22
CA VAL A 141 -2.18 -8.97 -9.94
C VAL A 141 -1.38 -8.96 -11.25
N GLN A 142 -1.92 -9.62 -12.26
CA GLN A 142 -1.27 -9.79 -13.57
C GLN A 142 -2.25 -9.60 -14.72
N SER A 143 -1.72 -9.42 -15.94
CA SER A 143 -2.55 -9.12 -17.12
C SER A 143 -3.57 -10.22 -17.45
N SER A 144 -3.28 -11.48 -17.16
CA SER A 144 -4.22 -12.60 -17.36
C SER A 144 -5.46 -12.53 -16.46
N ASP A 145 -5.36 -11.86 -15.30
CA ASP A 145 -6.51 -11.70 -14.40
C ASP A 145 -7.58 -10.76 -14.95
N LEU A 146 -7.24 -10.00 -16.01
CA LEU A 146 -8.16 -9.10 -16.72
C LEU A 146 -9.08 -9.84 -17.69
N VAL A 147 -8.78 -11.09 -18.05
CA VAL A 147 -9.55 -11.83 -19.04
C VAL A 147 -10.92 -12.20 -18.49
N GLY A 148 -11.98 -11.89 -19.25
CA GLY A 148 -13.35 -12.23 -18.88
C GLY A 148 -13.94 -11.44 -17.72
N LEU A 149 -13.33 -10.31 -17.33
CA LEU A 149 -13.83 -9.49 -16.23
C LEU A 149 -15.07 -8.67 -16.63
N PRO A 150 -16.15 -8.73 -15.84
CA PRO A 150 -17.25 -7.78 -15.96
C PRO A 150 -16.77 -6.37 -15.56
N LEU A 151 -16.95 -5.39 -16.44
CA LEU A 151 -16.47 -4.01 -16.24
C LEU A 151 -17.14 -3.28 -15.06
N ASN A 152 -18.32 -3.70 -14.66
CA ASN A 152 -19.15 -3.08 -13.63
C ASN A 152 -18.94 -3.65 -12.21
N ARG A 153 -18.04 -4.63 -12.02
CA ARG A 153 -17.77 -5.18 -10.70
C ARG A 153 -16.57 -4.49 -10.03
N PRO A 154 -16.59 -4.33 -8.70
CA PRO A 154 -15.45 -3.85 -7.95
C PRO A 154 -14.19 -4.67 -8.22
N ARG A 155 -13.10 -3.99 -8.53
CA ARG A 155 -11.79 -4.63 -8.76
C ARG A 155 -10.66 -3.89 -8.10
N MET A 156 -9.67 -4.62 -7.66
CA MET A 156 -8.47 -4.10 -7.04
C MET A 156 -7.25 -4.45 -7.87
N LEU A 157 -6.54 -3.41 -8.36
CA LEU A 157 -5.31 -3.54 -9.13
C LEU A 157 -4.12 -3.52 -8.17
N LYS A 158 -3.45 -4.65 -7.98
CA LYS A 158 -2.28 -4.79 -7.09
C LYS A 158 -0.99 -4.61 -7.87
N LEU A 159 -0.51 -3.37 -7.92
CA LEU A 159 0.56 -2.95 -8.80
C LEU A 159 1.94 -3.51 -8.44
N HIS A 160 2.14 -3.87 -7.17
CA HIS A 160 3.40 -4.45 -6.68
C HIS A 160 3.30 -5.93 -6.30
N GLY A 161 2.25 -6.60 -6.78
CA GLY A 161 2.01 -8.01 -6.46
C GLY A 161 1.20 -8.22 -5.19
N ASP A 162 1.11 -9.47 -4.76
CA ASP A 162 0.24 -9.92 -3.68
C ASP A 162 0.93 -10.93 -2.76
N LYS A 163 0.59 -10.91 -1.47
CA LYS A 163 1.14 -11.84 -0.47
C LYS A 163 0.86 -13.31 -0.76
N GLU A 164 -0.18 -13.62 -1.54
CA GLU A 164 -0.50 -14.98 -1.94
C GLU A 164 0.34 -15.48 -3.12
N GLN A 165 1.01 -14.56 -3.83
CA GLN A 165 1.90 -14.86 -4.96
C GLN A 165 3.31 -14.31 -4.70
N PRO A 166 4.11 -14.91 -3.83
CA PRO A 166 5.41 -14.36 -3.39
C PRO A 166 6.39 -14.09 -4.52
N HIS A 167 6.34 -14.86 -5.60
CA HIS A 167 7.21 -14.69 -6.76
C HIS A 167 6.84 -13.46 -7.60
N GLU A 168 5.59 -12.98 -7.50
CA GLU A 168 5.09 -11.82 -8.24
C GLU A 168 5.29 -10.49 -7.50
N ILE A 169 5.76 -10.49 -6.24
CA ILE A 169 5.95 -9.23 -5.53
C ILE A 169 7.11 -8.41 -6.11
N GLU A 170 6.86 -7.11 -6.24
CA GLU A 170 7.81 -6.11 -6.73
C GLU A 170 8.56 -5.51 -5.54
N LEU A 171 9.72 -6.06 -5.21
CA LEU A 171 10.49 -5.71 -4.02
C LEU A 171 11.79 -4.98 -4.35
N THR A 172 12.44 -5.37 -5.46
CA THR A 172 13.74 -4.84 -5.90
C THR A 172 13.61 -3.99 -7.17
N GLY A 173 14.68 -3.28 -7.53
CA GLY A 173 14.74 -2.56 -8.81
C GLY A 173 14.59 -3.47 -10.02
N SER A 174 15.18 -4.68 -9.98
CA SER A 174 15.07 -5.69 -11.04
C SER A 174 13.66 -6.24 -11.17
N ASP A 175 12.95 -6.48 -10.05
CA ASP A 175 11.54 -6.89 -10.09
C ASP A 175 10.70 -5.83 -10.81
N TYR A 176 10.89 -4.55 -10.46
CA TYR A 176 10.16 -3.44 -11.07
C TYR A 176 10.40 -3.32 -12.57
N MET A 177 11.64 -3.50 -13.02
CA MET A 177 11.97 -3.50 -14.45
C MET A 177 11.35 -4.70 -15.17
N ALA A 178 11.33 -5.88 -14.56
CA ALA A 178 10.66 -7.07 -15.10
C ALA A 178 9.14 -6.88 -15.16
N TRP A 179 8.53 -6.31 -14.13
CA TRP A 179 7.09 -6.02 -14.08
C TRP A 179 6.66 -5.10 -15.24
N ARG A 180 7.42 -4.04 -15.52
CA ARG A 180 7.11 -3.14 -16.65
C ARG A 180 6.98 -3.87 -17.99
N LYS A 181 7.70 -4.95 -18.19
CA LYS A 181 7.64 -5.73 -19.43
C LYS A 181 6.46 -6.70 -19.46
N ARG A 182 6.17 -7.38 -18.33
CA ARG A 182 5.15 -8.45 -18.28
C ARG A 182 3.74 -7.95 -17.95
N ALA A 183 3.60 -6.79 -17.35
CA ALA A 183 2.32 -6.26 -16.87
C ALA A 183 1.68 -5.23 -17.83
N ALA A 184 1.92 -5.34 -19.14
CA ALA A 184 1.44 -4.37 -20.13
C ALA A 184 -0.09 -4.17 -20.08
N GLY A 185 -0.87 -5.26 -19.94
CA GLY A 185 -2.32 -5.19 -19.81
C GLY A 185 -2.77 -4.47 -18.53
N LEU A 186 -2.12 -4.78 -17.40
CA LEU A 186 -2.40 -4.10 -16.13
C LEU A 186 -2.04 -2.61 -16.20
N GLN A 187 -0.91 -2.27 -16.85
CA GLN A 187 -0.53 -0.87 -17.07
C GLN A 187 -1.54 -0.13 -17.93
N ALA A 188 -2.03 -0.76 -19.01
CA ALA A 188 -3.07 -0.17 -19.85
C ALA A 188 -4.36 0.10 -19.07
N GLU A 189 -4.77 -0.84 -18.22
CA GLU A 189 -5.94 -0.66 -17.32
C GLU A 189 -5.73 0.51 -16.35
N VAL A 190 -4.54 0.64 -15.75
CA VAL A 190 -4.19 1.78 -14.89
C VAL A 190 -4.31 3.10 -15.64
N VAL A 191 -3.72 3.18 -16.83
CA VAL A 191 -3.77 4.40 -17.67
C VAL A 191 -5.21 4.73 -18.03
N ALA A 192 -5.99 3.75 -18.51
CA ALA A 192 -7.39 3.94 -18.87
C ALA A 192 -8.24 4.43 -17.67
N ALA A 193 -7.99 3.86 -16.49
CA ALA A 193 -8.70 4.28 -15.28
C ALA A 193 -8.34 5.72 -14.87
N LEU A 194 -7.07 6.10 -14.90
CA LEU A 194 -6.61 7.45 -14.55
C LEU A 194 -7.04 8.52 -15.56
N GLN A 195 -7.25 8.16 -16.82
CA GLN A 195 -7.77 9.08 -17.84
C GLN A 195 -9.25 9.38 -17.69
N LYS A 196 -10.03 8.46 -17.12
CA LYS A 196 -11.49 8.54 -17.03
C LYS A 196 -12.01 8.99 -15.68
N HIS A 197 -11.19 8.92 -14.63
CA HIS A 197 -11.63 9.06 -13.24
C HIS A 197 -10.77 10.04 -12.46
N VAL A 198 -11.38 10.64 -11.44
CA VAL A 198 -10.65 11.41 -10.42
C VAL A 198 -9.87 10.44 -9.53
N CYS A 199 -8.57 10.68 -9.39
CA CYS A 199 -7.73 9.85 -8.51
C CYS A 199 -7.74 10.40 -7.08
N VAL A 200 -8.24 9.63 -6.11
CA VAL A 200 -8.21 9.96 -4.70
C VAL A 200 -7.07 9.22 -4.02
N ARG A 201 -6.08 9.97 -3.52
CA ARG A 201 -4.89 9.44 -2.86
C ARG A 201 -4.73 10.03 -1.47
N ARG A 202 -4.49 9.19 -0.45
CA ARG A 202 -4.08 9.65 0.88
C ARG A 202 -2.59 9.96 0.91
N LEU A 203 -2.22 11.22 1.16
CA LEU A 203 -0.83 11.64 1.38
C LEU A 203 -0.48 11.55 2.87
N GLN A 204 0.59 10.83 3.20
CA GLN A 204 1.07 10.61 4.58
C GLN A 204 1.95 11.77 5.12
N ARG A 205 1.63 13.04 4.81
CA ARG A 205 2.50 14.17 5.17
C ARG A 205 2.19 14.90 6.48
N ALA A 206 1.15 14.54 7.21
CA ALA A 206 0.68 15.34 8.38
C ALA A 206 1.50 15.19 9.68
N ARG A 207 2.48 14.28 9.78
CA ARG A 207 3.25 14.09 11.03
C ARG A 207 4.52 14.94 11.19
N ARG A 208 5.03 15.57 10.12
CA ARG A 208 6.28 16.35 10.21
C ARG A 208 6.13 17.76 10.79
N GLU A 209 4.94 18.36 10.76
CA GLU A 209 4.76 19.76 11.23
C GLU A 209 4.37 19.87 12.70
N LEU A 210 3.70 18.88 13.28
CA LEU A 210 3.31 18.93 14.71
C LEU A 210 4.49 18.68 15.67
N GLY A 211 5.52 17.93 15.25
CA GLY A 211 6.69 17.66 16.08
C GLY A 211 7.71 18.82 16.14
N ARG A 212 7.66 19.77 15.22
CA ARG A 212 8.55 20.95 15.24
C ARG A 212 8.00 22.09 16.10
N ARG A 213 6.69 22.28 16.18
CA ARG A 213 6.08 23.35 16.99
C ARG A 213 6.14 23.13 18.50
N THR A 214 6.29 21.90 18.98
CA THR A 214 6.39 21.61 20.41
C THR A 214 7.81 21.68 20.97
N LYS A 215 8.87 21.76 20.12
CA LYS A 215 10.25 21.90 20.60
C LYS A 215 10.73 23.35 20.72
N ASP A 216 10.05 24.29 20.05
CA ASP A 216 10.46 25.70 20.06
C ASP A 216 9.88 26.49 21.26
N HIS A 217 8.93 25.94 22.01
CA HIS A 217 8.35 26.58 23.20
C HIS A 217 8.96 26.13 24.54
N LEU A 218 10.02 25.32 24.53
CA LEU A 218 10.71 24.89 25.76
C LEU A 218 12.17 25.41 25.86
N ARG A 219 12.48 26.47 25.16
CA ARG A 219 13.77 27.19 25.32
C ARG A 219 13.48 28.68 25.42
N GLU A 220 13.16 29.14 26.59
CA GLU A 220 13.46 30.49 27.06
C GLU A 220 13.75 30.41 28.56
N PRO A 221 14.62 31.33 29.04
CA PRO A 221 15.60 31.12 30.12
C PRO A 221 15.01 31.07 31.52
#